data_21e4ec5f064d1e033101e57a62e8878a
#
_entry.id   21e4ec5f064d1e033101e57a62e8878a
#
_cell.length_a   1.000
_cell.length_b   1.000
_cell.length_c   1.000
_cell.angle_alpha   90.00
_cell.angle_beta   90.00
_cell.angle_gamma   90.00
#
_symmetry.space_group_name_H-M   'P 1'
#
loop_
_entity.id
_entity.type
_entity.pdbx_description
1 polymer ?
#
loop_
_entity_poly.entity_id
_entity_poly.type
_entity_poly.pdbx_seq_one_letter_code
_entity_poly.pdbx_strand_id
1 'polypeptide(L)'
;MKIVVDKNIPYLKEALERAGHCVTAMPGTAICKSDVADADALFVRTRTRCGRELLEGTGVRFIGTATIGYDHIDAEYCKEKGITWCNAPGCNAGAVLQYVQSVIYARYENVEGLSLGVVGVGEVGSRVAEWAEAAGMKVYRNDPPKAAAGMLGLVSLEEIAEKCDIITFHPTLVRDGRYPSWHLAGEAFFASLRHKPLVINASRGPVVDGKELLAALERGMVSAAALDVWEGEPDIDRDLLDRAWVATPHIAGYSLEGKYNATRMVLDAFAAFAGNGGIAMPCLPGVENPLLAVGCERDALLGIYNPMHDTSALKNSPCDFENQRNNYALRREVTAYEIVVKG
;
A
#
# COMPACT_ATOMS: atom_id res chain seq x y z
N MET A 1 4.46 -26.42 17.41
CA MET A 1 5.40 -25.32 17.63
C MET A 1 4.71 -24.29 18.53
N LYS A 2 5.49 -23.54 19.31
CA LYS A 2 5.00 -22.40 20.10
C LYS A 2 5.12 -21.13 19.24
N ILE A 3 4.04 -20.41 19.07
CA ILE A 3 3.99 -19.28 18.13
C ILE A 3 3.40 -18.05 18.83
N VAL A 4 4.07 -16.92 18.71
CA VAL A 4 3.58 -15.62 19.17
C VAL A 4 3.07 -14.83 17.95
N VAL A 5 1.87 -14.24 18.07
CA VAL A 5 1.24 -13.51 16.96
C VAL A 5 0.72 -12.14 17.39
N ASP A 6 0.86 -11.13 16.55
CA ASP A 6 0.09 -9.88 16.68
C ASP A 6 -1.40 -10.21 16.48
N LYS A 7 -2.23 -10.01 17.53
CA LYS A 7 -3.67 -10.32 17.53
C LYS A 7 -4.47 -9.63 16.43
N ASN A 8 -3.90 -8.59 15.83
CA ASN A 8 -4.54 -7.81 14.76
C ASN A 8 -4.22 -8.34 13.35
N ILE A 9 -3.54 -9.50 13.23
CA ILE A 9 -3.44 -10.21 11.94
C ILE A 9 -4.68 -11.10 11.82
N PRO A 10 -5.63 -10.80 10.93
CA PRO A 10 -6.90 -11.50 10.87
C PRO A 10 -6.70 -12.97 10.45
N TYR A 11 -7.53 -13.87 10.96
CA TYR A 11 -7.56 -15.30 10.64
C TYR A 11 -6.31 -16.11 11.04
N LEU A 12 -5.20 -15.47 11.42
CA LEU A 12 -3.91 -16.11 11.63
C LEU A 12 -3.93 -17.07 12.82
N LYS A 13 -4.44 -16.60 13.98
CA LYS A 13 -4.51 -17.39 15.20
C LYS A 13 -5.30 -18.68 14.96
N GLU A 14 -6.51 -18.54 14.43
CA GLU A 14 -7.41 -19.68 14.19
C GLU A 14 -6.81 -20.69 13.20
N ALA A 15 -6.14 -20.21 12.17
CA ALA A 15 -5.50 -21.06 11.16
C ALA A 15 -4.35 -21.88 11.78
N LEU A 16 -3.49 -21.23 12.56
CA LEU A 16 -2.37 -21.89 13.23
C LEU A 16 -2.82 -22.87 14.33
N GLU A 17 -3.86 -22.53 15.13
CA GLU A 17 -4.41 -23.42 16.13
C GLU A 17 -5.05 -24.67 15.51
N ARG A 18 -5.79 -24.52 14.39
CA ARG A 18 -6.34 -25.64 13.60
C ARG A 18 -5.24 -26.54 13.03
N ALA A 19 -4.08 -25.98 12.71
CA ALA A 19 -2.90 -26.73 12.27
C ALA A 19 -2.13 -27.39 13.41
N GLY A 20 -2.63 -27.31 14.67
CA GLY A 20 -2.05 -27.99 15.84
C GLY A 20 -0.90 -27.24 16.50
N HIS A 21 -0.75 -25.94 16.26
CA HIS A 21 0.25 -25.12 16.92
C HIS A 21 -0.29 -24.50 18.23
N CYS A 22 0.62 -24.26 19.19
CA CYS A 22 0.29 -23.51 20.42
C CYS A 22 0.50 -22.03 20.17
N VAL A 23 -0.58 -21.23 20.15
CA VAL A 23 -0.55 -19.83 19.73
C VAL A 23 -0.85 -18.88 20.88
N THR A 24 0.06 -17.93 21.12
CA THR A 24 -0.14 -16.79 22.01
C THR A 24 -0.39 -15.54 21.19
N ALA A 25 -1.59 -14.96 21.31
CA ALA A 25 -1.97 -13.74 20.59
C ALA A 25 -2.00 -12.54 21.53
N MET A 26 -1.30 -11.47 21.17
CA MET A 26 -1.22 -10.24 21.95
C MET A 26 -1.09 -8.99 21.04
N PRO A 27 -1.31 -7.77 21.58
CA PRO A 27 -1.07 -6.56 20.80
C PRO A 27 0.39 -6.49 20.33
N GLY A 28 0.64 -6.18 19.04
CA GLY A 28 2.00 -6.08 18.49
C GLY A 28 2.90 -5.08 19.24
N THR A 29 2.31 -4.01 19.80
CA THR A 29 3.03 -3.03 20.64
C THR A 29 3.43 -3.56 22.02
N ALA A 30 2.84 -4.65 22.47
CA ALA A 30 3.10 -5.24 23.79
C ALA A 30 4.08 -6.41 23.71
N ILE A 31 4.41 -6.92 22.52
CA ILE A 31 5.33 -8.04 22.34
C ILE A 31 6.72 -7.63 22.82
N CYS A 32 7.22 -8.34 23.82
CA CYS A 32 8.54 -8.11 24.39
C CYS A 32 9.37 -9.41 24.42
N LYS A 33 10.63 -9.32 24.80
CA LYS A 33 11.59 -10.43 24.76
C LYS A 33 11.15 -11.63 25.60
N SER A 34 10.53 -11.41 26.75
CA SER A 34 10.02 -12.51 27.60
C SER A 34 8.90 -13.32 26.94
N ASP A 35 8.09 -12.68 26.07
CA ASP A 35 6.97 -13.36 25.40
C ASP A 35 7.45 -14.30 24.29
N VAL A 36 8.63 -14.00 23.70
CA VAL A 36 9.19 -14.75 22.59
C VAL A 36 10.38 -15.64 22.98
N ALA A 37 10.73 -15.70 24.26
CA ALA A 37 11.92 -16.40 24.75
C ALA A 37 11.97 -17.87 24.32
N ASP A 38 10.86 -18.59 24.40
CA ASP A 38 10.72 -19.99 24.05
C ASP A 38 9.79 -20.22 22.83
N ALA A 39 9.52 -19.18 22.07
CA ALA A 39 8.73 -19.26 20.84
C ALA A 39 9.60 -19.82 19.68
N ASP A 40 9.00 -20.66 18.85
CA ASP A 40 9.60 -21.16 17.61
C ASP A 40 9.43 -20.18 16.44
N ALA A 41 8.29 -19.46 16.41
CA ALA A 41 7.96 -18.51 15.36
C ALA A 41 7.23 -17.28 15.91
N LEU A 42 7.37 -16.16 15.18
CA LEU A 42 6.79 -14.87 15.53
C LEU A 42 6.09 -14.30 14.29
N PHE A 43 4.83 -13.88 14.45
CA PHE A 43 4.11 -13.18 13.40
C PHE A 43 3.75 -11.76 13.85
N VAL A 44 4.14 -10.80 13.05
CA VAL A 44 4.05 -9.38 13.41
C VAL A 44 3.42 -8.52 12.30
N ARG A 45 3.20 -7.28 12.65
CA ARG A 45 2.97 -6.15 11.72
C ARG A 45 3.97 -5.05 12.06
N THR A 46 3.85 -3.88 11.45
CA THR A 46 4.77 -2.74 11.54
C THR A 46 5.08 -2.22 12.94
N ARG A 47 4.28 -2.58 13.97
CA ARG A 47 4.41 -2.05 15.35
C ARG A 47 5.40 -2.83 16.23
N THR A 48 5.85 -4.00 15.81
CA THR A 48 6.81 -4.83 16.55
C THR A 48 8.16 -4.76 15.86
N ARG A 49 9.16 -4.17 16.50
CA ARG A 49 10.51 -4.09 15.96
C ARG A 49 11.25 -5.41 16.21
N CYS A 50 11.57 -6.14 15.15
CA CYS A 50 12.25 -7.44 15.20
C CYS A 50 13.73 -7.26 14.90
N GLY A 51 14.52 -7.02 15.92
CA GLY A 51 15.97 -6.88 15.86
C GLY A 51 16.62 -7.54 17.06
N ARG A 52 17.93 -7.27 17.28
CA ARG A 52 18.75 -7.85 18.34
C ARG A 52 18.08 -7.74 19.72
N GLU A 53 17.50 -6.60 20.06
CA GLU A 53 16.88 -6.35 21.35
C GLU A 53 15.78 -7.35 21.68
N LEU A 54 14.89 -7.64 20.71
CA LEU A 54 13.79 -8.58 20.88
C LEU A 54 14.23 -10.04 20.77
N LEU A 55 15.14 -10.35 19.83
CA LEU A 55 15.37 -11.72 19.34
C LEU A 55 16.61 -12.40 19.94
N GLU A 56 17.55 -11.67 20.53
CA GLU A 56 18.80 -12.26 21.03
C GLU A 56 18.55 -13.23 22.19
N GLY A 57 19.01 -14.48 22.03
CA GLY A 57 18.85 -15.53 23.06
C GLY A 57 17.46 -16.15 23.12
N THR A 58 16.58 -15.87 22.12
CA THR A 58 15.27 -16.51 22.00
C THR A 58 15.31 -17.77 21.14
N GLY A 59 14.23 -18.56 21.16
CA GLY A 59 14.04 -19.75 20.35
C GLY A 59 13.53 -19.47 18.93
N VAL A 60 13.28 -18.22 18.57
CA VAL A 60 12.61 -17.85 17.30
C VAL A 60 13.50 -18.21 16.09
N ARG A 61 12.94 -19.01 15.18
CA ARG A 61 13.57 -19.44 13.93
C ARG A 61 12.84 -18.93 12.68
N PHE A 62 11.62 -18.46 12.83
CA PHE A 62 10.82 -17.91 11.73
C PHE A 62 10.10 -16.62 12.15
N ILE A 63 10.11 -15.61 11.25
CA ILE A 63 9.35 -14.38 11.41
C ILE A 63 8.51 -14.14 10.16
N GLY A 64 7.18 -14.04 10.32
CA GLY A 64 6.27 -13.59 9.27
C GLY A 64 5.76 -12.18 9.55
N THR A 65 6.01 -11.22 8.67
CA THR A 65 5.34 -9.92 8.79
C THR A 65 4.22 -9.80 7.78
N ALA A 66 2.97 -9.72 8.28
CA ALA A 66 1.75 -9.59 7.46
C ALA A 66 1.60 -8.16 6.91
N THR A 67 2.68 -7.64 6.32
CA THR A 67 2.80 -6.29 5.74
C THR A 67 3.70 -6.31 4.52
N ILE A 68 3.55 -5.33 3.64
CA ILE A 68 4.46 -5.15 2.48
C ILE A 68 5.81 -4.61 2.96
N GLY A 69 5.78 -3.46 3.67
CA GLY A 69 6.98 -2.87 4.24
C GLY A 69 7.53 -3.73 5.39
N TYR A 70 8.85 -3.78 5.49
CA TYR A 70 9.57 -4.56 6.50
C TYR A 70 10.64 -3.75 7.23
N ASP A 71 10.51 -2.44 7.26
CA ASP A 71 11.45 -1.52 7.94
C ASP A 71 11.64 -1.82 9.44
N HIS A 72 10.71 -2.57 10.04
CA HIS A 72 10.73 -3.03 11.42
C HIS A 72 11.46 -4.38 11.61
N ILE A 73 11.89 -5.03 10.52
CA ILE A 73 12.67 -6.28 10.53
C ILE A 73 14.14 -5.95 10.30
N ASP A 74 15.00 -6.31 11.24
CA ASP A 74 16.45 -6.26 11.07
C ASP A 74 16.90 -7.49 10.26
N ALA A 75 16.89 -7.32 8.93
CA ALA A 75 17.19 -8.41 7.99
C ALA A 75 18.65 -8.92 8.14
N GLU A 76 19.59 -8.02 8.43
CA GLU A 76 21.01 -8.41 8.63
C GLU A 76 21.17 -9.23 9.91
N TYR A 77 20.52 -8.82 10.99
CA TYR A 77 20.52 -9.60 12.23
C TYR A 77 19.84 -10.97 12.05
N CYS A 78 18.71 -11.02 11.35
CA CYS A 78 18.05 -12.29 11.05
C CYS A 78 18.98 -13.23 10.26
N LYS A 79 19.69 -12.70 9.27
CA LYS A 79 20.68 -13.46 8.48
C LYS A 79 21.85 -13.95 9.36
N GLU A 80 22.40 -13.09 10.22
CA GLU A 80 23.47 -13.46 11.17
C GLU A 80 23.07 -14.64 12.07
N LYS A 81 21.81 -14.65 12.53
CA LYS A 81 21.27 -15.66 13.45
C LYS A 81 20.60 -16.86 12.77
N GLY A 82 20.54 -16.90 11.45
CA GLY A 82 19.88 -17.97 10.71
C GLY A 82 18.37 -17.97 10.90
N ILE A 83 17.76 -16.83 11.22
CA ILE A 83 16.31 -16.66 11.34
C ILE A 83 15.73 -16.44 9.94
N THR A 84 14.86 -17.35 9.52
CA THR A 84 14.08 -17.18 8.28
C THR A 84 13.01 -16.13 8.50
N TRP A 85 12.87 -15.20 7.57
CA TRP A 85 11.75 -14.25 7.62
C TRP A 85 11.11 -14.02 6.26
N CYS A 86 9.85 -13.62 6.27
CA CYS A 86 9.10 -13.23 5.08
C CYS A 86 8.21 -12.02 5.35
N ASN A 87 7.89 -11.30 4.29
CA ASN A 87 6.85 -10.28 4.24
C ASN A 87 5.75 -10.69 3.26
N ALA A 88 4.78 -9.81 3.01
CA ALA A 88 3.64 -10.06 2.12
C ALA A 88 3.64 -9.06 0.94
N PRO A 89 4.59 -9.16 -0.02
CA PRO A 89 4.68 -8.23 -1.14
C PRO A 89 3.44 -8.30 -2.02
N GLY A 90 2.86 -7.15 -2.38
CA GLY A 90 1.69 -7.08 -3.25
C GLY A 90 0.35 -7.52 -2.64
N CYS A 91 0.30 -7.91 -1.36
CA CYS A 91 -0.93 -8.41 -0.71
C CYS A 91 -2.13 -7.46 -0.83
N ASN A 92 -1.89 -6.15 -0.84
CA ASN A 92 -2.92 -5.12 -0.94
C ASN A 92 -2.87 -4.32 -2.27
N ALA A 93 -2.18 -4.84 -3.28
CA ALA A 93 -2.03 -4.12 -4.55
C ALA A 93 -3.38 -3.88 -5.24
N GLY A 94 -4.35 -4.79 -5.08
CA GLY A 94 -5.74 -4.60 -5.54
C GLY A 94 -6.44 -3.43 -4.86
N ALA A 95 -6.26 -3.29 -3.55
CA ALA A 95 -6.83 -2.17 -2.79
C ALA A 95 -6.24 -0.81 -3.23
N VAL A 96 -4.91 -0.75 -3.45
CA VAL A 96 -4.27 0.49 -3.91
C VAL A 96 -4.66 0.81 -5.35
N LEU A 97 -4.77 -0.20 -6.22
CA LEU A 97 -5.33 -0.02 -7.57
C LEU A 97 -6.72 0.60 -7.49
N GLN A 98 -7.63 0.01 -6.71
CA GLN A 98 -8.99 0.53 -6.52
C GLN A 98 -8.99 1.97 -6.01
N TYR A 99 -8.09 2.32 -5.07
CA TYR A 99 -7.92 3.69 -4.60
C TYR A 99 -7.56 4.64 -5.75
N VAL A 100 -6.54 4.30 -6.55
CA VAL A 100 -6.10 5.12 -7.70
C VAL A 100 -7.21 5.25 -8.74
N GLN A 101 -7.89 4.16 -9.07
CA GLN A 101 -9.06 4.16 -9.96
C GLN A 101 -10.16 5.12 -9.46
N SER A 102 -10.52 5.00 -8.18
CA SER A 102 -11.56 5.84 -7.57
C SER A 102 -11.15 7.32 -7.53
N VAL A 103 -9.88 7.64 -7.26
CA VAL A 103 -9.36 9.02 -7.33
C VAL A 103 -9.47 9.56 -8.76
N ILE A 104 -9.04 8.80 -9.77
CA ILE A 104 -9.09 9.22 -11.17
C ILE A 104 -10.55 9.41 -11.61
N TYR A 105 -11.43 8.45 -11.35
CA TYR A 105 -12.85 8.54 -11.72
C TYR A 105 -13.65 9.57 -10.90
N ALA A 106 -13.22 9.95 -9.71
CA ALA A 106 -13.80 11.07 -8.98
C ALA A 106 -13.50 12.42 -9.67
N ARG A 107 -12.38 12.51 -10.40
CA ARG A 107 -11.94 13.73 -11.11
C ARG A 107 -12.44 13.79 -12.55
N TYR A 108 -12.47 12.65 -13.25
CA TYR A 108 -12.75 12.56 -14.68
C TYR A 108 -13.93 11.64 -14.94
N GLU A 109 -14.90 12.10 -15.71
CA GLU A 109 -16.06 11.27 -16.14
C GLU A 109 -15.64 10.29 -17.22
N ASN A 110 -14.76 10.70 -18.13
CA ASN A 110 -14.15 9.88 -19.16
C ASN A 110 -12.63 9.97 -19.05
N VAL A 111 -11.96 8.84 -19.10
CA VAL A 111 -10.50 8.73 -19.00
C VAL A 111 -9.83 8.37 -20.32
N GLU A 112 -10.62 8.01 -21.36
CA GLU A 112 -10.12 7.65 -22.68
C GLU A 112 -9.30 8.79 -23.28
N GLY A 113 -8.11 8.48 -23.78
CA GLY A 113 -7.18 9.43 -24.38
C GLY A 113 -6.37 10.27 -23.41
N LEU A 114 -6.68 10.29 -22.11
CA LEU A 114 -5.83 10.93 -21.11
C LEU A 114 -4.48 10.21 -21.01
N SER A 115 -3.44 10.98 -20.67
CA SER A 115 -2.09 10.45 -20.46
C SER A 115 -1.80 10.23 -18.98
N LEU A 116 -1.39 9.00 -18.62
CA LEU A 116 -1.04 8.58 -17.27
C LEU A 116 0.45 8.26 -17.16
N GLY A 117 1.16 8.95 -16.27
CA GLY A 117 2.51 8.61 -15.85
C GLY A 117 2.48 7.73 -14.60
N VAL A 118 3.06 6.52 -14.71
CA VAL A 118 3.20 5.57 -13.60
C VAL A 118 4.67 5.54 -13.20
N VAL A 119 4.98 6.08 -12.02
CA VAL A 119 6.33 6.12 -11.45
C VAL A 119 6.48 5.00 -10.42
N GLY A 120 7.36 4.03 -10.72
CA GLY A 120 7.49 2.77 -9.98
C GLY A 120 6.53 1.70 -10.52
N VAL A 121 7.05 0.72 -11.26
CA VAL A 121 6.29 -0.35 -11.94
C VAL A 121 6.43 -1.66 -11.16
N GLY A 122 6.19 -1.62 -9.84
CA GLY A 122 6.12 -2.78 -8.94
C GLY A 122 4.75 -3.45 -8.98
N GLU A 123 4.38 -4.13 -7.88
CA GLU A 123 3.10 -4.84 -7.75
C GLU A 123 1.87 -3.94 -7.95
N VAL A 124 1.94 -2.71 -7.49
CA VAL A 124 0.85 -1.73 -7.64
C VAL A 124 0.93 -1.06 -9.01
N GLY A 125 2.10 -0.48 -9.35
CA GLY A 125 2.22 0.34 -10.55
C GLY A 125 1.97 -0.45 -11.84
N SER A 126 2.34 -1.75 -11.92
CA SER A 126 2.00 -2.59 -13.07
C SER A 126 0.50 -2.76 -13.23
N ARG A 127 -0.23 -3.05 -12.13
CA ARG A 127 -1.70 -3.18 -12.17
C ARG A 127 -2.41 -1.88 -12.54
N VAL A 128 -1.91 -0.74 -12.05
CA VAL A 128 -2.44 0.59 -12.42
C VAL A 128 -2.22 0.85 -13.90
N ALA A 129 -1.03 0.53 -14.42
CA ALA A 129 -0.70 0.72 -15.82
C ALA A 129 -1.55 -0.18 -16.75
N GLU A 130 -1.70 -1.45 -16.39
CA GLU A 130 -2.53 -2.42 -17.14
C GLU A 130 -4.00 -2.00 -17.17
N TRP A 131 -4.56 -1.58 -16.03
CA TRP A 131 -5.93 -1.06 -15.98
C TRP A 131 -6.09 0.19 -16.87
N ALA A 132 -5.16 1.15 -16.75
CA ALA A 132 -5.26 2.41 -17.49
C ALA A 132 -5.19 2.18 -19.01
N GLU A 133 -4.37 1.25 -19.48
CA GLU A 133 -4.33 0.85 -20.90
C GLU A 133 -5.67 0.22 -21.34
N ALA A 134 -6.23 -0.67 -20.51
CA ALA A 134 -7.54 -1.26 -20.78
C ALA A 134 -8.68 -0.22 -20.79
N ALA A 135 -8.55 0.86 -20.01
CA ALA A 135 -9.48 1.99 -19.99
C ALA A 135 -9.24 3.02 -21.12
N GLY A 136 -8.33 2.73 -22.08
CA GLY A 136 -8.06 3.59 -23.23
C GLY A 136 -7.16 4.79 -22.96
N MET A 137 -6.44 4.81 -21.83
CA MET A 137 -5.46 5.85 -21.50
C MET A 137 -4.13 5.60 -22.24
N LYS A 138 -3.36 6.66 -22.43
CA LYS A 138 -1.98 6.59 -22.91
C LYS A 138 -1.04 6.49 -21.72
N VAL A 139 -0.39 5.33 -21.54
CA VAL A 139 0.40 5.06 -20.32
C VAL A 139 1.90 5.23 -20.57
N TYR A 140 2.55 5.99 -19.70
CA TYR A 140 4.00 6.18 -19.62
C TYR A 140 4.51 5.57 -18.31
N ARG A 141 5.46 4.63 -18.40
CA ARG A 141 6.01 3.90 -17.25
C ARG A 141 7.42 4.34 -16.95
N ASN A 142 7.74 4.60 -15.68
CA ASN A 142 9.09 4.92 -15.20
C ASN A 142 9.48 3.98 -14.08
N ASP A 143 10.61 3.28 -14.23
CA ASP A 143 11.22 2.44 -13.20
C ASP A 143 12.71 2.28 -13.53
N PRO A 144 13.60 3.19 -13.09
CA PRO A 144 15.01 3.15 -13.43
C PRO A 144 15.74 1.85 -13.04
N PRO A 145 15.48 1.23 -11.85
CA PRO A 145 16.02 -0.09 -11.53
C PRO A 145 15.64 -1.17 -12.53
N LYS A 146 14.37 -1.23 -12.96
CA LYS A 146 13.89 -2.21 -13.96
C LYS A 146 14.42 -1.92 -15.36
N ALA A 147 14.56 -0.65 -15.73
CA ALA A 147 15.21 -0.27 -16.98
C ALA A 147 16.66 -0.75 -17.03
N ALA A 148 17.41 -0.59 -15.93
CA ALA A 148 18.78 -1.10 -15.82
C ALA A 148 18.86 -2.64 -15.82
N ALA A 149 17.79 -3.31 -15.40
CA ALA A 149 17.64 -4.76 -15.49
C ALA A 149 17.16 -5.25 -16.87
N GLY A 150 16.97 -4.36 -17.84
CA GLY A 150 16.63 -4.68 -19.24
C GLY A 150 15.14 -4.66 -19.57
N MET A 151 14.26 -4.16 -18.68
CA MET A 151 12.85 -3.98 -19.02
C MET A 151 12.69 -2.87 -20.07
N LEU A 152 12.03 -3.19 -21.16
CA LEU A 152 11.79 -2.27 -22.28
C LEU A 152 10.50 -1.46 -22.07
N GLY A 153 10.33 -0.37 -22.83
CA GLY A 153 9.12 0.48 -22.81
C GLY A 153 9.02 1.42 -21.60
N LEU A 154 10.11 1.57 -20.85
CA LEU A 154 10.21 2.55 -19.76
C LEU A 154 10.71 3.89 -20.28
N VAL A 155 10.18 4.97 -19.73
CA VAL A 155 10.54 6.35 -20.07
C VAL A 155 11.24 7.06 -18.91
N SER A 156 11.83 8.21 -19.15
CA SER A 156 12.40 9.03 -18.08
C SER A 156 11.32 9.74 -17.25
N LEU A 157 11.68 10.24 -16.08
CA LEU A 157 10.77 11.01 -15.23
C LEU A 157 10.44 12.37 -15.88
N GLU A 158 11.40 12.94 -16.59
CA GLU A 158 11.23 14.19 -17.37
C GLU A 158 10.18 14.00 -18.47
N GLU A 159 10.20 12.86 -19.17
CA GLU A 159 9.21 12.57 -20.21
C GLU A 159 7.80 12.43 -19.62
N ILE A 160 7.66 11.86 -18.41
CA ILE A 160 6.40 11.84 -17.68
C ILE A 160 5.94 13.26 -17.33
N ALA A 161 6.84 14.09 -16.79
CA ALA A 161 6.53 15.47 -16.44
C ALA A 161 6.10 16.33 -17.65
N GLU A 162 6.64 16.03 -18.82
CA GLU A 162 6.32 16.75 -20.06
C GLU A 162 5.00 16.32 -20.70
N LYS A 163 4.54 15.06 -20.51
CA LYS A 163 3.49 14.49 -21.36
C LYS A 163 2.22 14.10 -20.62
N CYS A 164 2.24 14.00 -19.29
CA CYS A 164 1.13 13.34 -18.56
C CYS A 164 0.14 14.32 -17.97
N ASP A 165 -1.15 13.98 -18.11
CA ASP A 165 -2.29 14.67 -17.48
C ASP A 165 -2.50 14.19 -16.04
N ILE A 166 -2.06 12.97 -15.76
CA ILE A 166 -2.13 12.32 -14.44
C ILE A 166 -0.78 11.69 -14.15
N ILE A 167 -0.24 11.86 -12.94
CA ILE A 167 1.01 11.24 -12.51
C ILE A 167 0.79 10.55 -11.18
N THR A 168 1.08 9.26 -11.10
CA THR A 168 0.89 8.44 -9.89
C THR A 168 2.18 7.78 -9.47
N PHE A 169 2.49 7.87 -8.16
CA PHE A 169 3.75 7.41 -7.57
C PHE A 169 3.56 6.12 -6.78
N HIS A 170 4.35 5.10 -7.13
CA HIS A 170 4.34 3.75 -6.52
C HIS A 170 5.75 3.18 -6.25
N PRO A 171 6.84 3.97 -6.20
CA PRO A 171 8.14 3.42 -5.91
C PRO A 171 8.26 3.02 -4.44
N THR A 172 9.17 2.08 -4.15
CA THR A 172 9.67 1.86 -2.80
C THR A 172 10.50 3.08 -2.36
N LEU A 173 10.39 3.50 -1.10
CA LEU A 173 11.18 4.60 -0.57
C LEU A 173 12.64 4.15 -0.37
N VAL A 174 13.54 4.79 -1.11
CA VAL A 174 14.99 4.61 -1.03
C VAL A 174 15.63 5.98 -0.83
N ARG A 175 16.41 6.14 0.26
CA ARG A 175 17.04 7.43 0.58
C ARG A 175 18.33 7.65 -0.17
N ASP A 176 19.13 6.59 -0.31
CA ASP A 176 20.49 6.63 -0.82
C ASP A 176 20.71 5.57 -1.90
N GLY A 177 21.87 5.64 -2.59
CA GLY A 177 22.25 4.67 -3.60
C GLY A 177 22.02 5.15 -5.02
N ARG A 178 22.00 4.20 -5.97
CA ARG A 178 22.00 4.52 -7.41
C ARG A 178 20.66 5.10 -7.89
N TYR A 179 19.56 4.73 -7.25
CA TYR A 179 18.19 5.12 -7.66
C TYR A 179 17.39 5.58 -6.43
N PRO A 180 17.74 6.74 -5.83
CA PRO A 180 16.99 7.26 -4.70
C PRO A 180 15.59 7.67 -5.14
N SER A 181 14.61 7.46 -4.26
CA SER A 181 13.23 7.90 -4.46
C SER A 181 12.76 8.89 -3.39
N TRP A 182 13.63 9.24 -2.46
CA TRP A 182 13.40 10.34 -1.52
C TRP A 182 13.33 11.65 -2.29
N HIS A 183 12.23 12.41 -2.13
CA HIS A 183 11.95 13.67 -2.85
C HIS A 183 12.15 13.53 -4.37
N LEU A 184 11.75 12.35 -4.91
CA LEU A 184 11.81 12.09 -6.34
C LEU A 184 11.01 13.13 -7.14
N ALA A 185 9.83 13.52 -6.62
CA ALA A 185 9.07 14.64 -7.07
C ALA A 185 9.40 15.87 -6.20
N GLY A 186 10.54 16.50 -6.45
CA GLY A 186 11.03 17.73 -5.83
C GLY A 186 10.93 18.94 -6.76
N GLU A 187 11.63 20.02 -6.41
CA GLU A 187 11.62 21.31 -7.14
C GLU A 187 11.84 21.13 -8.66
N ALA A 188 12.89 20.40 -9.04
CA ALA A 188 13.22 20.19 -10.45
C ALA A 188 12.11 19.47 -11.22
N PHE A 189 11.47 18.47 -10.60
CA PHE A 189 10.35 17.76 -11.20
C PHE A 189 9.15 18.68 -11.41
N PHE A 190 8.73 19.44 -10.40
CA PHE A 190 7.60 20.34 -10.53
C PHE A 190 7.89 21.49 -11.52
N ALA A 191 9.12 21.98 -11.58
CA ALA A 191 9.53 23.00 -12.57
C ALA A 191 9.49 22.48 -14.02
N SER A 192 9.62 21.18 -14.24
CA SER A 192 9.61 20.55 -15.58
C SER A 192 8.21 20.23 -16.11
N LEU A 193 7.15 20.34 -15.30
CA LEU A 193 5.78 20.07 -15.70
C LEU A 193 5.34 20.97 -16.87
N ARG A 194 4.74 20.37 -17.91
CA ARG A 194 4.18 21.09 -19.08
C ARG A 194 2.65 21.05 -19.12
N HIS A 195 2.07 19.98 -18.63
CA HIS A 195 0.65 19.85 -18.34
C HIS A 195 0.44 20.18 -16.85
N LYS A 196 -0.75 20.55 -16.47
CA LYS A 196 -1.11 20.75 -15.07
C LYS A 196 -1.69 19.45 -14.52
N PRO A 197 -0.85 18.45 -14.18
CA PRO A 197 -1.34 17.10 -13.88
C PRO A 197 -2.15 17.05 -12.59
N LEU A 198 -3.00 16.01 -12.50
CA LEU A 198 -3.38 15.44 -11.21
C LEU A 198 -2.19 14.63 -10.69
N VAL A 199 -1.70 14.95 -9.49
CA VAL A 199 -0.62 14.20 -8.82
C VAL A 199 -1.22 13.29 -7.75
N ILE A 200 -0.89 11.99 -7.80
CA ILE A 200 -1.36 10.96 -6.85
C ILE A 200 -0.15 10.35 -6.15
N ASN A 201 -0.14 10.35 -4.81
CA ASN A 201 0.84 9.60 -4.03
C ASN A 201 0.14 8.64 -3.07
N ALA A 202 0.23 7.35 -3.38
CA ALA A 202 -0.26 6.23 -2.56
C ALA A 202 0.88 5.23 -2.26
N SER A 203 2.14 5.70 -2.22
CA SER A 203 3.32 4.89 -1.94
C SER A 203 3.93 5.17 -0.57
N ARG A 204 4.77 6.20 -0.47
CA ARG A 204 5.36 6.73 0.78
C ARG A 204 5.39 8.26 0.72
N GLY A 205 5.08 8.92 1.83
CA GLY A 205 5.04 10.38 1.91
C GLY A 205 6.28 11.06 1.30
N PRO A 206 7.49 10.72 1.77
CA PRO A 206 8.72 11.37 1.30
C PRO A 206 9.14 11.09 -0.16
N VAL A 207 8.35 10.37 -0.96
CA VAL A 207 8.57 10.25 -2.41
C VAL A 207 8.26 11.58 -3.12
N VAL A 208 7.29 12.31 -2.61
CA VAL A 208 6.91 13.64 -3.09
C VAL A 208 7.31 14.65 -2.01
N ASP A 209 8.10 15.64 -2.37
CA ASP A 209 8.42 16.75 -1.47
C ASP A 209 7.16 17.57 -1.21
N GLY A 210 6.65 17.52 0.03
CA GLY A 210 5.40 18.16 0.40
C GLY A 210 5.42 19.68 0.24
N LYS A 211 6.56 20.33 0.50
CA LYS A 211 6.72 21.79 0.35
C LYS A 211 6.70 22.21 -1.13
N GLU A 212 7.42 21.47 -1.97
CA GLU A 212 7.46 21.74 -3.39
C GLU A 212 6.12 21.45 -4.08
N LEU A 213 5.41 20.40 -3.64
CA LEU A 213 4.06 20.12 -4.10
C LEU A 213 3.09 21.25 -3.72
N LEU A 214 3.14 21.74 -2.48
CA LEU A 214 2.32 22.88 -2.03
C LEU A 214 2.59 24.11 -2.89
N ALA A 215 3.85 24.46 -3.10
CA ALA A 215 4.23 25.57 -3.96
C ALA A 215 3.78 25.40 -5.42
N ALA A 216 3.83 24.16 -5.94
CA ALA A 216 3.35 23.84 -7.30
C ALA A 216 1.82 23.98 -7.43
N LEU A 217 1.06 23.58 -6.40
CA LEU A 217 -0.39 23.77 -6.32
C LEU A 217 -0.75 25.27 -6.27
N GLU A 218 -0.05 26.07 -5.46
CA GLU A 218 -0.28 27.52 -5.35
C GLU A 218 0.03 28.26 -6.64
N ARG A 219 1.07 27.86 -7.35
CA ARG A 219 1.45 28.44 -8.65
C ARG A 219 0.58 27.92 -9.81
N GLY A 220 -0.32 26.96 -9.56
CA GLY A 220 -1.17 26.36 -10.57
C GLY A 220 -0.42 25.51 -11.60
N MET A 221 0.74 24.98 -11.23
CA MET A 221 1.54 24.02 -12.02
C MET A 221 0.99 22.60 -11.89
N VAL A 222 0.34 22.29 -10.78
CA VAL A 222 -0.40 21.05 -10.49
C VAL A 222 -1.87 21.41 -10.38
N SER A 223 -2.76 20.68 -11.07
CA SER A 223 -4.20 20.97 -11.06
C SER A 223 -4.89 20.50 -9.80
N ALA A 224 -4.43 19.39 -9.24
CA ALA A 224 -4.91 18.79 -8.00
C ALA A 224 -3.89 17.79 -7.45
N ALA A 225 -3.92 17.56 -6.13
CA ALA A 225 -3.16 16.50 -5.48
C ALA A 225 -4.09 15.54 -4.74
N ALA A 226 -3.82 14.23 -4.86
CA ALA A 226 -4.46 13.17 -4.09
C ALA A 226 -3.37 12.42 -3.29
N LEU A 227 -3.43 12.58 -1.98
CA LEU A 227 -2.41 12.09 -1.07
C LEU A 227 -3.02 11.10 -0.07
N ASP A 228 -2.55 9.86 -0.12
CA ASP A 228 -2.85 8.86 0.92
C ASP A 228 -1.74 8.80 1.96
N VAL A 229 -0.53 9.20 1.57
CA VAL A 229 0.68 9.14 2.38
C VAL A 229 1.32 10.53 2.49
N TRP A 230 1.92 10.82 3.65
CA TRP A 230 2.38 12.16 4.01
C TRP A 230 3.79 12.11 4.61
N GLU A 231 4.54 13.18 4.46
CA GLU A 231 5.72 13.37 5.28
C GLU A 231 5.30 13.69 6.73
N GLY A 232 6.02 13.15 7.69
CA GLY A 232 5.80 13.42 9.11
C GLY A 232 4.61 12.70 9.74
N GLU A 233 3.95 11.72 9.05
CA GLU A 233 2.86 10.95 9.66
C GLU A 233 3.16 10.54 11.12
N PRO A 234 2.23 10.72 12.05
CA PRO A 234 0.85 11.20 11.90
C PRO A 234 0.68 12.73 11.95
N ASP A 235 1.75 13.49 12.21
CA ASP A 235 1.75 14.95 12.34
C ASP A 235 1.99 15.59 10.96
N ILE A 236 0.96 15.54 10.11
CA ILE A 236 1.03 15.98 8.73
C ILE A 236 0.94 17.50 8.57
N ASP A 237 1.54 18.02 7.51
CA ASP A 237 1.48 19.45 7.15
C ASP A 237 0.05 19.89 6.87
N ARG A 238 -0.40 20.94 7.58
CA ARG A 238 -1.79 21.43 7.51
C ARG A 238 -2.08 22.22 6.26
N ASP A 239 -1.14 23.01 5.80
CA ASP A 239 -1.32 23.83 4.61
C ASP A 239 -1.42 22.91 3.38
N LEU A 240 -0.60 21.86 3.32
CA LEU A 240 -0.70 20.85 2.28
C LEU A 240 -1.99 20.04 2.38
N LEU A 241 -2.45 19.68 3.59
CA LEU A 241 -3.71 18.98 3.80
C LEU A 241 -4.90 19.80 3.27
N ASP A 242 -4.92 21.10 3.57
CA ASP A 242 -6.01 21.99 3.15
C ASP A 242 -6.03 22.16 1.62
N ARG A 243 -4.85 22.19 0.99
CA ARG A 243 -4.71 22.32 -0.47
C ARG A 243 -4.92 21.02 -1.24
N ALA A 244 -4.67 19.86 -0.62
CA ALA A 244 -4.90 18.56 -1.27
C ALA A 244 -6.38 18.40 -1.62
N TRP A 245 -6.66 17.98 -2.85
CA TRP A 245 -8.02 17.71 -3.31
C TRP A 245 -8.60 16.44 -2.70
N VAL A 246 -7.80 15.35 -2.70
CA VAL A 246 -8.07 14.13 -1.93
C VAL A 246 -6.98 13.96 -0.88
N ALA A 247 -7.38 13.67 0.35
CA ALA A 247 -6.51 13.50 1.50
C ALA A 247 -7.02 12.33 2.36
N THR A 248 -6.23 11.28 2.48
CA THR A 248 -6.62 10.08 3.25
C THR A 248 -5.52 9.66 4.23
N PRO A 249 -5.87 9.02 5.36
CA PRO A 249 -4.94 8.75 6.44
C PRO A 249 -4.17 7.42 6.25
N HIS A 250 -3.48 7.26 5.10
CA HIS A 250 -2.66 6.10 4.77
C HIS A 250 -3.48 4.78 4.76
N ILE A 251 -4.60 4.80 4.02
CA ILE A 251 -5.58 3.70 3.96
C ILE A 251 -5.80 3.15 2.53
N ALA A 252 -5.06 3.64 1.53
CA ALA A 252 -5.20 3.17 0.15
C ALA A 252 -5.09 1.65 0.02
N GLY A 253 -4.24 1.02 0.83
CA GLY A 253 -4.07 -0.43 0.90
C GLY A 253 -5.00 -1.14 1.89
N TYR A 254 -6.00 -0.49 2.46
CA TYR A 254 -6.84 -1.07 3.52
C TYR A 254 -8.12 -1.69 2.95
N SER A 255 -8.04 -2.98 2.59
CA SER A 255 -9.17 -3.82 2.21
C SER A 255 -9.19 -5.11 3.02
N LEU A 256 -10.35 -5.77 3.06
CA LEU A 256 -10.47 -7.07 3.70
C LEU A 256 -9.67 -8.14 2.94
N GLU A 257 -9.71 -8.08 1.60
CA GLU A 257 -8.93 -8.94 0.71
C GLU A 257 -7.42 -8.77 0.92
N GLY A 258 -6.95 -7.52 0.99
CA GLY A 258 -5.53 -7.22 1.23
C GLY A 258 -5.04 -7.76 2.57
N LYS A 259 -5.83 -7.63 3.64
CA LYS A 259 -5.50 -8.20 4.96
C LYS A 259 -5.50 -9.73 4.92
N TYR A 260 -6.48 -10.35 4.26
CA TYR A 260 -6.56 -11.79 4.08
C TYR A 260 -5.34 -12.31 3.30
N ASN A 261 -5.01 -11.66 2.18
CA ASN A 261 -3.86 -12.04 1.36
C ASN A 261 -2.54 -11.95 2.13
N ALA A 262 -2.36 -10.90 2.95
CA ALA A 262 -1.18 -10.77 3.79
C ALA A 262 -1.04 -11.94 4.76
N THR A 263 -2.13 -12.33 5.42
CA THR A 263 -2.15 -13.50 6.32
C THR A 263 -1.85 -14.80 5.57
N ARG A 264 -2.47 -15.00 4.40
CA ARG A 264 -2.26 -16.20 3.58
C ARG A 264 -0.79 -16.32 3.15
N MET A 265 -0.18 -15.24 2.67
CA MET A 265 1.20 -15.26 2.20
C MET A 265 2.20 -15.64 3.31
N VAL A 266 2.03 -15.09 4.52
CA VAL A 266 2.93 -15.43 5.64
C VAL A 266 2.65 -16.84 6.19
N LEU A 267 1.42 -17.35 6.09
CA LEU A 267 1.09 -18.73 6.43
C LEU A 267 1.67 -19.73 5.43
N ASP A 268 1.59 -19.43 4.14
CA ASP A 268 2.18 -20.27 3.08
C ASP A 268 3.70 -20.37 3.24
N ALA A 269 4.37 -19.23 3.52
CA ALA A 269 5.80 -19.22 3.79
C ALA A 269 6.17 -19.99 5.06
N PHE A 270 5.36 -19.87 6.13
CA PHE A 270 5.56 -20.62 7.35
C PHE A 270 5.33 -22.11 7.16
N ALA A 271 4.30 -22.52 6.42
CA ALA A 271 4.03 -23.92 6.10
C ALA A 271 5.22 -24.56 5.35
N ALA A 272 5.78 -23.85 4.38
CA ALA A 272 6.99 -24.28 3.68
C ALA A 272 8.19 -24.43 4.63
N PHE A 273 8.42 -23.45 5.53
CA PHE A 273 9.46 -23.50 6.55
C PHE A 273 9.28 -24.68 7.53
N ALA A 274 8.06 -24.92 7.98
CA ALA A 274 7.74 -25.99 8.93
C ALA A 274 7.71 -27.39 8.30
N GLY A 275 7.83 -27.51 6.98
CA GLY A 275 7.72 -28.77 6.25
C GLY A 275 6.29 -29.33 6.19
N ASN A 276 5.29 -28.46 6.35
CA ASN A 276 3.88 -28.81 6.34
C ASN A 276 3.26 -28.62 4.94
N GLY A 277 2.24 -29.43 4.61
CA GLY A 277 1.55 -29.41 3.30
C GLY A 277 0.56 -28.26 3.09
N GLY A 278 0.78 -27.10 3.73
CA GLY A 278 -0.13 -25.95 3.69
C GLY A 278 -1.02 -25.83 4.95
N ILE A 279 -1.41 -24.60 5.27
CA ILE A 279 -2.28 -24.27 6.40
C ILE A 279 -3.56 -23.65 5.87
N ALA A 280 -4.69 -24.32 6.09
CA ALA A 280 -5.99 -23.85 5.62
C ALA A 280 -6.44 -22.59 6.39
N MET A 281 -6.92 -21.59 5.65
CA MET A 281 -7.57 -20.41 6.21
C MET A 281 -9.08 -20.49 6.05
N PRO A 282 -9.85 -19.82 6.95
CA PRO A 282 -11.26 -19.57 6.72
C PRO A 282 -11.48 -18.80 5.41
N CYS A 283 -12.57 -19.08 4.71
CA CYS A 283 -12.94 -18.28 3.54
C CYS A 283 -13.31 -16.86 3.95
N LEU A 284 -13.03 -15.89 3.08
CA LEU A 284 -13.54 -14.53 3.25
C LEU A 284 -15.08 -14.54 3.25
N PRO A 285 -15.73 -13.74 4.11
CA PRO A 285 -17.17 -13.55 4.03
C PRO A 285 -17.56 -12.97 2.67
N GLY A 286 -18.66 -13.43 2.09
CA GLY A 286 -19.26 -12.82 0.91
C GLY A 286 -19.69 -11.38 1.17
N VAL A 287 -19.90 -10.60 0.10
CA VAL A 287 -20.61 -9.32 0.20
C VAL A 287 -22.11 -9.55 0.18
N GLU A 288 -22.87 -8.71 0.84
CA GLU A 288 -24.33 -8.86 0.97
C GLU A 288 -25.02 -8.77 -0.40
N ASN A 289 -24.58 -7.83 -1.24
CA ASN A 289 -25.12 -7.61 -2.59
C ASN A 289 -23.95 -7.66 -3.61
N PRO A 290 -23.54 -8.83 -4.08
CA PRO A 290 -22.38 -8.98 -4.94
C PRO A 290 -22.60 -8.46 -6.37
N LEU A 291 -23.85 -8.38 -6.84
CA LEU A 291 -24.18 -7.94 -8.19
C LEU A 291 -24.40 -6.43 -8.23
N LEU A 292 -23.56 -5.74 -8.98
CA LEU A 292 -23.67 -4.28 -9.19
C LEU A 292 -24.08 -4.02 -10.65
N ALA A 293 -25.34 -3.64 -10.86
CA ALA A 293 -25.85 -3.24 -12.17
C ALA A 293 -25.77 -1.72 -12.30
N VAL A 294 -24.83 -1.23 -13.10
CA VAL A 294 -24.46 0.20 -13.18
C VAL A 294 -24.46 0.71 -14.62
N GLY A 295 -24.42 2.03 -14.81
CA GLY A 295 -24.32 2.65 -16.13
C GLY A 295 -22.90 2.58 -16.73
N CYS A 296 -21.88 2.61 -15.89
CA CYS A 296 -20.48 2.55 -16.31
C CYS A 296 -19.57 2.04 -15.18
N GLU A 297 -18.32 1.73 -15.50
CA GLU A 297 -17.31 1.27 -14.54
C GLU A 297 -17.08 2.30 -13.42
N ARG A 298 -17.04 3.59 -13.75
CA ARG A 298 -16.93 4.69 -12.81
C ARG A 298 -17.96 4.62 -11.67
N ASP A 299 -19.22 4.38 -12.02
CA ASP A 299 -20.31 4.32 -11.05
C ASP A 299 -20.14 3.13 -10.09
N ALA A 300 -19.67 1.99 -10.61
CA ALA A 300 -19.35 0.83 -9.78
C ALA A 300 -18.21 1.14 -8.80
N LEU A 301 -17.10 1.66 -9.29
CA LEU A 301 -15.92 1.94 -8.49
C LEU A 301 -16.21 2.97 -7.41
N LEU A 302 -16.86 4.08 -7.73
CA LEU A 302 -17.22 5.13 -6.77
C LEU A 302 -18.34 4.68 -5.81
N GLY A 303 -19.21 3.76 -6.23
CA GLY A 303 -20.22 3.14 -5.38
C GLY A 303 -19.60 2.19 -4.35
N ILE A 304 -18.53 1.47 -4.71
CA ILE A 304 -17.80 0.60 -3.79
C ILE A 304 -16.90 1.42 -2.86
N TYR A 305 -16.17 2.40 -3.42
CA TYR A 305 -15.24 3.24 -2.67
C TYR A 305 -15.17 4.65 -3.25
N ASN A 306 -15.51 5.64 -2.44
CA ASN A 306 -15.38 7.06 -2.78
C ASN A 306 -14.39 7.75 -1.82
N PRO A 307 -13.18 8.15 -2.28
CA PRO A 307 -12.14 8.74 -1.41
C PRO A 307 -12.53 10.09 -0.81
N MET A 308 -13.58 10.74 -1.34
CA MET A 308 -14.05 12.04 -0.83
C MET A 308 -14.64 11.93 0.58
N HIS A 309 -15.19 10.75 0.96
CA HIS A 309 -15.69 10.53 2.31
C HIS A 309 -14.55 10.54 3.34
N ASP A 310 -13.47 9.82 3.07
CA ASP A 310 -12.28 9.78 3.94
C ASP A 310 -11.57 11.14 3.96
N THR A 311 -11.54 11.84 2.81
CA THR A 311 -11.00 13.19 2.70
C THR A 311 -11.72 14.16 3.63
N SER A 312 -13.05 14.11 3.64
CA SER A 312 -13.84 14.96 4.52
C SER A 312 -13.60 14.65 5.99
N ALA A 313 -13.47 13.36 6.35
CA ALA A 313 -13.18 12.93 7.72
C ALA A 313 -11.80 13.43 8.18
N LEU A 314 -10.76 13.26 7.37
CA LEU A 314 -9.39 13.68 7.72
C LEU A 314 -9.27 15.20 7.82
N LYS A 315 -9.84 15.97 6.87
CA LYS A 315 -9.81 17.44 6.91
C LYS A 315 -10.56 18.02 8.11
N ASN A 316 -11.68 17.40 8.51
CA ASN A 316 -12.44 17.84 9.68
C ASN A 316 -11.74 17.51 11.02
N SER A 317 -10.94 16.45 11.07
CA SER A 317 -10.29 15.97 12.31
C SER A 317 -8.86 15.50 12.04
N PRO A 318 -7.95 16.40 11.62
CA PRO A 318 -6.60 16.00 11.24
C PRO A 318 -5.73 15.49 12.40
N CYS A 319 -6.02 15.90 13.65
CA CYS A 319 -5.33 15.38 14.84
C CYS A 319 -5.69 13.92 15.15
N ASP A 320 -6.74 13.41 14.52
CA ASP A 320 -7.22 12.04 14.70
C ASP A 320 -6.69 11.06 13.62
N PHE A 321 -5.63 11.44 12.90
CA PHE A 321 -5.04 10.67 11.80
C PHE A 321 -4.80 9.20 12.16
N GLU A 322 -4.08 8.95 13.26
CA GLU A 322 -3.77 7.60 13.71
C GLU A 322 -5.02 6.80 14.09
N ASN A 323 -6.01 7.42 14.71
CA ASN A 323 -7.26 6.75 15.09
C ASN A 323 -8.10 6.42 13.86
N GLN A 324 -8.24 7.36 12.92
CA GLN A 324 -8.92 7.12 11.64
C GLN A 324 -8.28 5.97 10.87
N ARG A 325 -6.94 5.91 10.83
CA ARG A 325 -6.19 4.83 10.19
C ARG A 325 -6.35 3.49 10.89
N ASN A 326 -6.20 3.47 12.23
CA ASN A 326 -6.20 2.22 13.00
C ASN A 326 -7.59 1.57 13.10
N ASN A 327 -8.65 2.39 13.12
CA ASN A 327 -10.04 1.94 13.22
C ASN A 327 -10.78 2.00 11.88
N TYR A 328 -10.04 2.14 10.77
CA TYR A 328 -10.63 2.17 9.43
C TYR A 328 -11.49 0.93 9.16
N ALA A 329 -12.75 1.15 8.79
CA ALA A 329 -13.64 0.07 8.36
C ALA A 329 -13.13 -0.50 7.03
N LEU A 330 -12.62 -1.74 7.05
CA LEU A 330 -12.02 -2.36 5.87
C LEU A 330 -13.04 -2.44 4.73
N ARG A 331 -12.74 -1.77 3.62
CA ARG A 331 -13.56 -1.88 2.42
C ARG A 331 -13.36 -3.22 1.73
N ARG A 332 -14.26 -3.53 0.82
CA ARG A 332 -14.12 -4.68 -0.09
C ARG A 332 -13.47 -4.22 -1.40
N GLU A 333 -12.67 -5.08 -1.99
CA GLU A 333 -12.12 -4.82 -3.33
C GLU A 333 -13.17 -5.08 -4.41
N VAL A 334 -12.97 -4.46 -5.57
CA VAL A 334 -13.83 -4.63 -6.76
C VAL A 334 -14.03 -6.10 -7.13
N THR A 335 -13.01 -6.93 -6.90
CA THR A 335 -13.03 -8.38 -7.15
C THR A 335 -14.03 -9.17 -6.30
N ALA A 336 -14.58 -8.55 -5.24
CA ALA A 336 -15.65 -9.14 -4.43
C ALA A 336 -17.04 -8.97 -5.06
N TYR A 337 -17.15 -8.24 -6.17
CA TYR A 337 -18.41 -7.89 -6.83
C TYR A 337 -18.43 -8.41 -8.27
N GLU A 338 -19.62 -8.71 -8.75
CA GLU A 338 -19.93 -8.93 -10.16
C GLU A 338 -20.52 -7.64 -10.74
N ILE A 339 -19.77 -6.98 -11.62
CA ILE A 339 -20.17 -5.71 -12.23
C ILE A 339 -20.79 -5.97 -13.59
N VAL A 340 -22.07 -5.55 -13.75
CA VAL A 340 -22.79 -5.59 -15.00
C VAL A 340 -23.07 -4.17 -15.45
N VAL A 341 -22.39 -3.75 -16.53
CA VAL A 341 -22.62 -2.44 -17.15
C VAL A 341 -23.85 -2.57 -18.09
N LYS A 342 -24.88 -1.80 -17.80
CA LYS A 342 -26.07 -1.70 -18.67
C LYS A 342 -25.72 -0.78 -19.84
N GLY A 343 -25.74 -1.32 -21.04
CA GLY A 343 -25.57 -0.58 -22.29
C GLY A 343 -26.71 0.38 -22.59
#